data_c74d17c6bc248e876ef0ee721badc112
#
_entry.id   c74d17c6bc248e876ef0ee721badc112
#
_cell.length_a   1.000
_cell.length_b   1.000
_cell.length_c   1.000
_cell.angle_alpha   90.00
_cell.angle_beta   90.00
_cell.angle_gamma   90.00
#
_symmetry.space_group_name_H-M   'P 1'
#
loop_
_entity.id
_entity.type
_entity.pdbx_description
1 polymer ?
#
loop_
_entity_poly.entity_id
_entity_poly.type
_entity_poly.pdbx_seq_one_letter_code
_entity_poly.pdbx_strand_id
1 'polypeptide(L)'
;SVHLVVTSPPYPMIEMWDRLFASFSPSISGQIETGQGLRAFEQMHIALDPVWAELFRVIRPGGFACINIGDATRKIGDDFQLFSNHSRITMEMVRLGFQPLPVILWKKSTNAPNKFMGSGMLPAGAYVTLEHEYILIFRKGGKRAFKTAQEKQTRNESAMFWEERNRWFSDTWILKGARQAINKKDIRDRNAAFTVELPFR
;
A
#
# COMPACT_ATOMS: atom_id res chain seq x y z
N SER A 1 16.59 14.76 -7.10
CA SER A 1 15.20 14.44 -7.48
C SER A 1 15.15 13.08 -8.14
N VAL A 2 14.12 12.32 -7.85
CA VAL A 2 13.90 10.96 -8.38
C VAL A 2 12.70 10.93 -9.33
N HIS A 3 12.66 9.95 -10.24
CA HIS A 3 11.61 9.82 -11.24
C HIS A 3 10.46 8.91 -10.74
N LEU A 4 10.80 7.91 -9.94
CA LEU A 4 9.90 6.88 -9.46
C LEU A 4 10.27 6.50 -8.03
N VAL A 5 9.26 6.32 -7.20
CA VAL A 5 9.35 5.63 -5.90
C VAL A 5 8.36 4.49 -5.89
N VAL A 6 8.81 3.30 -5.52
CA VAL A 6 7.95 2.13 -5.26
C VAL A 6 8.17 1.74 -3.81
N THR A 7 7.11 1.70 -3.02
CA THR A 7 7.20 1.42 -1.59
C THR A 7 5.99 0.69 -1.05
N SER A 8 6.16 0.05 0.10
CA SER A 8 5.10 -0.51 0.92
C SER A 8 5.39 -0.11 2.37
N PRO A 9 4.62 0.81 2.94
CA PRO A 9 4.80 1.23 4.34
C PRO A 9 4.37 0.13 5.31
N PRO A 10 4.66 0.24 6.59
CA PRO A 10 3.93 -0.50 7.62
C PRO A 10 2.43 -0.22 7.51
N TYR A 11 1.59 -1.27 7.54
CA TYR A 11 0.15 -1.12 7.35
C TYR A 11 -0.52 -0.75 8.68
N PRO A 12 -1.11 0.46 8.81
CA PRO A 12 -1.88 0.83 9.98
C PRO A 12 -2.97 -0.21 10.31
N MET A 13 -3.19 -0.45 11.59
CA MET A 13 -4.15 -1.41 12.14
C MET A 13 -3.88 -2.90 11.83
N ILE A 14 -2.77 -3.25 11.19
CA ILE A 14 -2.27 -4.62 11.14
C ILE A 14 -1.41 -4.86 12.39
N GLU A 15 -1.83 -5.77 13.24
CA GLU A 15 -1.32 -6.01 14.61
C GLU A 15 0.22 -6.14 14.69
N MET A 16 0.83 -6.77 13.68
CA MET A 16 2.29 -6.93 13.65
C MET A 16 3.07 -5.60 13.65
N TRP A 17 2.42 -4.49 13.30
CA TRP A 17 3.02 -3.16 13.25
C TRP A 17 2.71 -2.27 14.45
N ASP A 18 1.88 -2.75 15.39
CA ASP A 18 1.46 -1.96 16.57
C ASP A 18 2.65 -1.44 17.37
N ARG A 19 3.65 -2.30 17.61
CA ARG A 19 4.87 -1.91 18.34
C ARG A 19 5.64 -0.79 17.64
N LEU A 20 5.72 -0.85 16.31
CA LEU A 20 6.39 0.17 15.53
C LEU A 20 5.65 1.50 15.64
N PHE A 21 4.34 1.50 15.43
CA PHE A 21 3.54 2.71 15.53
C PHE A 21 3.52 3.28 16.95
N ALA A 22 3.46 2.44 17.98
CA ALA A 22 3.57 2.86 19.38
C ALA A 22 4.91 3.53 19.70
N SER A 23 5.99 3.18 19.00
CA SER A 23 7.29 3.86 19.16
C SER A 23 7.28 5.29 18.61
N PHE A 24 6.42 5.61 17.66
CA PHE A 24 6.23 6.97 17.14
C PHE A 24 5.28 7.79 18.02
N SER A 25 4.23 7.15 18.55
CA SER A 25 3.26 7.80 19.45
C SER A 25 2.73 6.80 20.49
N PRO A 26 3.16 6.92 21.76
CA PRO A 26 2.70 6.02 22.82
C PRO A 26 1.19 6.00 23.04
N SER A 27 0.47 7.06 22.67
CA SER A 27 -0.99 7.15 22.77
C SER A 27 -1.72 6.08 21.94
N ILE A 28 -1.10 5.56 20.88
CA ILE A 28 -1.70 4.56 19.98
C ILE A 28 -2.07 3.30 20.74
N SER A 29 -1.18 2.77 21.60
CA SER A 29 -1.48 1.58 22.39
C SER A 29 -2.69 1.78 23.30
N GLY A 30 -2.72 2.89 24.05
CA GLY A 30 -3.85 3.21 24.93
C GLY A 30 -5.18 3.40 24.17
N GLN A 31 -5.12 3.97 22.96
CA GLN A 31 -6.32 4.11 22.11
C GLN A 31 -6.85 2.75 21.63
N ILE A 32 -5.96 1.81 21.28
CA ILE A 32 -6.36 0.44 20.91
C ILE A 32 -6.98 -0.27 22.12
N GLU A 33 -6.33 -0.23 23.26
CA GLU A 33 -6.78 -0.89 24.50
C GLU A 33 -8.13 -0.34 25.01
N THR A 34 -8.40 0.94 24.80
CA THR A 34 -9.64 1.60 25.23
C THR A 34 -10.74 1.63 24.18
N GLY A 35 -10.61 0.83 23.10
CA GLY A 35 -11.67 0.72 22.08
C GLY A 35 -11.72 1.89 21.08
N GLN A 36 -10.72 2.79 21.06
CA GLN A 36 -10.72 3.99 20.21
C GLN A 36 -10.02 3.72 18.86
N GLY A 37 -10.47 2.69 18.13
CA GLY A 37 -9.81 2.20 16.93
C GLY A 37 -9.61 3.25 15.83
N LEU A 38 -10.60 4.10 15.55
CA LEU A 38 -10.49 5.15 14.54
C LEU A 38 -9.46 6.22 14.92
N ARG A 39 -9.31 6.53 16.21
CA ARG A 39 -8.28 7.46 16.67
C ARG A 39 -6.89 6.87 16.53
N ALA A 40 -6.73 5.60 16.92
CA ALA A 40 -5.46 4.89 16.72
C ALA A 40 -5.08 4.82 15.23
N PHE A 41 -6.03 4.52 14.36
CA PHE A 41 -5.86 4.51 12.92
C PHE A 41 -5.34 5.86 12.38
N GLU A 42 -6.00 6.96 12.76
CA GLU A 42 -5.57 8.28 12.32
C GLU A 42 -4.19 8.66 12.87
N GLN A 43 -3.87 8.33 14.13
CA GLN A 43 -2.54 8.58 14.70
C GLN A 43 -1.44 7.78 14.00
N MET A 44 -1.71 6.55 13.57
CA MET A 44 -0.77 5.77 12.78
C MET A 44 -0.51 6.41 11.42
N HIS A 45 -1.54 6.95 10.77
CA HIS A 45 -1.39 7.66 9.50
C HIS A 45 -0.67 9.00 9.66
N ILE A 46 -0.94 9.74 10.73
CA ILE A 46 -0.21 10.99 11.05
C ILE A 46 1.31 10.70 11.18
N ALA A 47 1.69 9.54 11.71
CA ALA A 47 3.09 9.13 11.76
C ALA A 47 3.70 8.84 10.37
N LEU A 48 2.88 8.47 9.38
CA LEU A 48 3.32 8.24 7.99
C LEU A 48 3.29 9.51 7.12
N ASP A 49 2.47 10.49 7.45
CA ASP A 49 2.26 11.70 6.64
C ASP A 49 3.57 12.45 6.31
N PRO A 50 4.57 12.56 7.21
CA PRO A 50 5.88 13.15 6.87
C PRO A 50 6.60 12.43 5.73
N VAL A 51 6.42 11.11 5.60
CA VAL A 51 7.01 10.32 4.50
C VAL A 51 6.38 10.73 3.17
N TRP A 52 5.07 10.92 3.13
CA TRP A 52 4.37 11.36 1.93
C TRP A 52 4.77 12.78 1.50
N ALA A 53 4.92 13.68 2.46
CA ALA A 53 5.42 15.03 2.21
C ALA A 53 6.85 14.99 1.64
N GLU A 54 7.71 14.11 2.17
CA GLU A 54 9.07 13.93 1.66
C GLU A 54 9.09 13.32 0.25
N LEU A 55 8.21 12.37 -0.05
CA LEU A 55 8.03 11.87 -1.42
C LEU A 55 7.67 13.01 -2.38
N PHE A 56 6.72 13.88 -1.96
CA PHE A 56 6.37 15.04 -2.78
C PHE A 56 7.57 15.95 -3.01
N ARG A 57 8.41 16.17 -2.01
CA ARG A 57 9.61 16.99 -2.15
C ARG A 57 10.62 16.41 -3.14
N VAL A 58 10.94 15.12 -3.03
CA VAL A 58 12.03 14.49 -3.78
C VAL A 58 11.65 14.05 -5.20
N ILE A 59 10.39 13.70 -5.44
CA ILE A 59 9.92 13.31 -6.77
C ILE A 59 9.88 14.55 -7.67
N ARG A 60 10.46 14.42 -8.86
CA ARG A 60 10.43 15.50 -9.87
C ARG A 60 9.04 15.67 -10.49
N PRO A 61 8.72 16.86 -11.04
CA PRO A 61 7.50 17.02 -11.83
C PRO A 61 7.41 16.00 -12.97
N GLY A 62 6.24 15.36 -13.12
CA GLY A 62 6.00 14.25 -14.05
C GLY A 62 6.53 12.89 -13.58
N GLY A 63 7.10 12.80 -12.37
CA GLY A 63 7.49 11.54 -11.74
C GLY A 63 6.35 10.88 -10.97
N PHE A 64 6.56 9.65 -10.52
CA PHE A 64 5.53 8.79 -9.96
C PHE A 64 5.88 8.29 -8.56
N ALA A 65 4.84 8.08 -7.76
CA ALA A 65 4.89 7.28 -6.54
C ALA A 65 3.91 6.10 -6.68
N CYS A 66 4.42 4.89 -6.47
CA CYS A 66 3.63 3.66 -6.43
C CYS A 66 3.68 3.11 -5.00
N ILE A 67 2.52 3.05 -4.34
CA ILE A 67 2.42 2.66 -2.93
C ILE A 67 1.59 1.39 -2.84
N ASN A 68 2.22 0.28 -2.45
CA ASN A 68 1.50 -0.94 -2.14
C ASN A 68 0.96 -0.89 -0.72
N ILE A 69 -0.34 -1.07 -0.55
CA ILE A 69 -1.02 -1.01 0.75
C ILE A 69 -2.23 -1.95 0.78
N GLY A 70 -2.41 -2.65 1.88
CA GLY A 70 -3.64 -3.39 2.18
C GLY A 70 -4.49 -2.65 3.21
N ASP A 71 -5.81 -2.77 3.08
CA ASP A 71 -6.72 -2.38 4.14
C ASP A 71 -6.64 -3.38 5.29
N ALA A 72 -7.00 -2.95 6.48
CA ALA A 72 -7.02 -3.80 7.65
C ALA A 72 -8.44 -4.03 8.15
N THR A 73 -8.74 -5.25 8.55
CA THR A 73 -9.92 -5.56 9.37
C THR A 73 -9.46 -5.94 10.74
N ARG A 74 -10.04 -5.34 11.77
CA ARG A 74 -9.68 -5.60 13.15
C ARG A 74 -10.87 -5.44 14.08
N LYS A 75 -10.95 -6.31 15.08
CA LYS A 75 -11.85 -6.11 16.23
C LYS A 75 -11.12 -5.23 17.25
N ILE A 76 -11.72 -4.09 17.58
CA ILE A 76 -11.24 -3.17 18.62
C ILE A 76 -12.38 -3.00 19.63
N GLY A 77 -12.15 -3.41 20.87
CA GLY A 77 -13.25 -3.57 21.81
C GLY A 77 -14.25 -4.61 21.31
N ASP A 78 -15.52 -4.26 21.22
CA ASP A 78 -16.56 -5.13 20.69
C ASP A 78 -16.85 -4.94 19.19
N ASP A 79 -16.29 -3.90 18.58
CA ASP A 79 -16.53 -3.56 17.18
C ASP A 79 -15.52 -4.19 16.24
N PHE A 80 -16.01 -4.95 15.25
CA PHE A 80 -15.24 -5.41 14.11
C PHE A 80 -15.48 -4.47 12.93
N GLN A 81 -14.40 -3.86 12.42
CA GLN A 81 -14.51 -2.87 11.36
C GLN A 81 -13.35 -2.94 10.35
N LEU A 82 -13.59 -2.33 9.20
CA LEU A 82 -12.60 -2.09 8.17
C LEU A 82 -11.90 -0.75 8.43
N PHE A 83 -10.58 -0.76 8.34
CA PHE A 83 -9.72 0.42 8.34
C PHE A 83 -9.15 0.63 6.94
N SER A 84 -9.64 1.65 6.24
CA SER A 84 -9.38 1.86 4.81
C SER A 84 -8.07 2.64 4.60
N ASN A 85 -6.95 1.94 4.70
CA ASN A 85 -5.61 2.50 4.53
C ASN A 85 -5.44 3.17 3.17
N HIS A 86 -5.90 2.51 2.09
CA HIS A 86 -5.78 3.05 0.73
C HIS A 86 -6.46 4.41 0.56
N SER A 87 -7.64 4.57 1.15
CA SER A 87 -8.39 5.82 1.09
C SER A 87 -7.69 6.93 1.85
N ARG A 88 -7.22 6.66 3.08
CA ARG A 88 -6.55 7.67 3.91
C ARG A 88 -5.24 8.15 3.27
N ILE A 89 -4.44 7.22 2.71
CA ILE A 89 -3.22 7.58 1.98
C ILE A 89 -3.57 8.42 0.75
N THR A 90 -4.60 8.01 -0.02
CA THR A 90 -5.01 8.75 -1.22
C THR A 90 -5.42 10.19 -0.89
N MET A 91 -6.18 10.40 0.18
CA MET A 91 -6.57 11.74 0.61
C MET A 91 -5.35 12.60 0.94
N GLU A 92 -4.39 12.08 1.68
CA GLU A 92 -3.17 12.82 2.04
C GLU A 92 -2.30 13.12 0.80
N MET A 93 -2.11 12.15 -0.08
CA MET A 93 -1.34 12.35 -1.32
C MET A 93 -1.97 13.44 -2.21
N VAL A 94 -3.30 13.47 -2.32
CA VAL A 94 -4.03 14.53 -3.05
C VAL A 94 -3.86 15.88 -2.35
N ARG A 95 -3.95 15.93 -1.03
CA ARG A 95 -3.74 17.15 -0.24
C ARG A 95 -2.34 17.75 -0.46
N LEU A 96 -1.33 16.89 -0.61
CA LEU A 96 0.05 17.29 -0.92
C LEU A 96 0.23 17.78 -2.38
N GLY A 97 -0.74 17.55 -3.28
CA GLY A 97 -0.71 18.00 -4.66
C GLY A 97 -0.34 16.91 -5.68
N PHE A 98 -0.30 15.64 -5.28
CA PHE A 98 -0.22 14.54 -6.24
C PHE A 98 -1.54 14.35 -6.99
N GLN A 99 -1.45 13.91 -8.24
CA GLN A 99 -2.59 13.48 -9.05
C GLN A 99 -2.73 11.97 -8.95
N PRO A 100 -3.85 11.44 -8.41
CA PRO A 100 -4.11 10.01 -8.40
C PRO A 100 -4.37 9.52 -9.82
N LEU A 101 -3.88 8.33 -10.11
CA LEU A 101 -4.14 7.59 -11.35
C LEU A 101 -4.91 6.31 -11.01
N PRO A 102 -5.44 5.57 -12.01
CA PRO A 102 -6.10 4.30 -11.77
C PRO A 102 -5.20 3.38 -10.94
N VAL A 103 -5.78 2.78 -9.92
CA VAL A 103 -5.10 1.85 -9.02
C VAL A 103 -5.04 0.46 -9.63
N ILE A 104 -4.11 -0.36 -9.16
CA ILE A 104 -4.07 -1.78 -9.48
C ILE A 104 -4.50 -2.56 -8.24
N LEU A 105 -5.43 -3.49 -8.42
CA LEU A 105 -5.82 -4.46 -7.40
C LEU A 105 -4.91 -5.67 -7.49
N TRP A 106 -4.06 -5.85 -6.49
CA TRP A 106 -3.21 -7.03 -6.42
C TRP A 106 -3.91 -8.14 -5.65
N LYS A 107 -4.50 -9.08 -6.39
CA LYS A 107 -5.09 -10.28 -5.80
C LYS A 107 -3.98 -11.28 -5.47
N LYS A 108 -3.84 -11.59 -4.18
CA LYS A 108 -2.90 -12.61 -3.70
C LYS A 108 -3.55 -13.98 -3.76
N SER A 109 -2.92 -14.94 -4.44
CA SER A 109 -3.29 -16.33 -4.26
C SER A 109 -2.93 -16.75 -2.82
N THR A 110 -3.93 -16.99 -1.99
CA THR A 110 -3.73 -17.44 -0.61
C THR A 110 -3.61 -18.95 -0.52
N ASN A 111 -2.77 -19.44 0.40
CA ASN A 111 -2.71 -20.86 0.75
C ASN A 111 -3.82 -21.28 1.72
N ALA A 112 -4.63 -20.32 2.18
CA ALA A 112 -5.75 -20.56 3.10
C ALA A 112 -7.07 -20.03 2.49
N PRO A 113 -7.61 -20.69 1.45
CA PRO A 113 -8.83 -20.23 0.76
C PRO A 113 -10.06 -20.23 1.64
N ASN A 114 -10.03 -20.92 2.77
CA ASN A 114 -11.17 -21.10 3.69
C ASN A 114 -11.06 -20.21 4.94
N LYS A 115 -10.34 -19.10 4.89
CA LYS A 115 -10.28 -18.17 6.02
C LYS A 115 -11.58 -17.37 6.08
N PHE A 116 -12.43 -17.71 7.03
CA PHE A 116 -13.66 -16.96 7.33
C PHE A 116 -13.34 -15.71 8.14
N MET A 117 -14.17 -14.67 7.95
CA MET A 117 -14.15 -13.45 8.74
C MET A 117 -15.47 -13.34 9.52
N GLY A 118 -15.39 -12.88 10.76
CA GLY A 118 -16.54 -12.80 11.66
C GLY A 118 -17.07 -14.18 12.03
N SER A 119 -18.39 -14.34 12.01
CA SER A 119 -19.09 -15.58 12.34
C SER A 119 -19.11 -16.63 11.21
N GLY A 120 -18.39 -16.37 10.12
CA GLY A 120 -18.36 -17.25 8.96
C GLY A 120 -19.68 -17.29 8.20
N MET A 121 -20.46 -18.39 8.33
CA MET A 121 -21.70 -18.57 7.59
C MET A 121 -22.95 -18.01 8.29
N LEU A 122 -22.83 -17.54 9.53
CA LEU A 122 -23.96 -17.06 10.29
C LEU A 122 -24.24 -15.57 10.09
N PRO A 123 -25.41 -15.16 9.55
CA PRO A 123 -25.80 -13.75 9.52
C PRO A 123 -26.05 -13.28 10.98
N ALA A 124 -25.88 -12.01 11.32
CA ALA A 124 -25.38 -10.87 10.55
C ALA A 124 -23.85 -10.66 10.70
N GLY A 125 -23.13 -11.63 11.23
CA GLY A 125 -21.69 -11.53 11.51
C GLY A 125 -20.77 -12.12 10.42
N ALA A 126 -21.31 -12.50 9.25
CA ALA A 126 -20.52 -13.00 8.14
C ALA A 126 -20.01 -11.84 7.28
N TYR A 127 -18.68 -11.73 7.13
CA TYR A 127 -18.04 -10.63 6.42
C TYR A 127 -17.28 -11.11 5.19
N VAL A 128 -17.15 -10.21 4.20
CA VAL A 128 -16.35 -10.43 3.00
C VAL A 128 -14.86 -10.52 3.38
N THR A 129 -14.18 -11.53 2.86
CA THR A 129 -12.73 -11.71 3.07
C THR A 129 -11.94 -10.75 2.19
N LEU A 130 -10.93 -10.09 2.75
CA LEU A 130 -10.00 -9.26 1.98
C LEU A 130 -8.98 -10.15 1.27
N GLU A 131 -9.05 -10.23 -0.06
CA GLU A 131 -8.17 -11.05 -0.88
C GLU A 131 -7.17 -10.24 -1.70
N HIS A 132 -7.24 -8.92 -1.65
CA HIS A 132 -6.40 -8.04 -2.45
C HIS A 132 -5.73 -6.97 -1.61
N GLU A 133 -4.67 -6.40 -2.18
CA GLU A 133 -4.06 -5.15 -1.78
C GLU A 133 -4.17 -4.16 -2.93
N TYR A 134 -3.91 -2.90 -2.64
CA TYR A 134 -3.93 -1.82 -3.61
C TYR A 134 -2.50 -1.42 -3.97
N ILE A 135 -2.22 -1.23 -5.26
CA ILE A 135 -1.05 -0.50 -5.72
C ILE A 135 -1.56 0.87 -6.15
N LEU A 136 -1.41 1.82 -5.25
CA LEU A 136 -1.81 3.21 -5.48
C LEU A 136 -0.78 3.90 -6.36
N ILE A 137 -1.22 4.53 -7.44
CA ILE A 137 -0.35 5.20 -8.39
C ILE A 137 -0.64 6.69 -8.36
N PHE A 138 0.39 7.47 -8.10
CA PHE A 138 0.30 8.93 -8.05
C PHE A 138 1.35 9.56 -8.96
N ARG A 139 0.99 10.67 -9.60
CA ARG A 139 1.90 11.48 -10.40
C ARG A 139 2.03 12.87 -9.79
N LYS A 140 3.27 13.35 -9.70
CA LYS A 140 3.51 14.74 -9.29
C LYS A 140 3.36 15.67 -10.49
N GLY A 141 2.35 16.54 -10.42
CA GLY A 141 2.09 17.53 -11.47
C GLY A 141 1.69 16.93 -12.83
N GLY A 142 1.90 17.70 -13.87
CA GLY A 142 1.49 17.36 -15.23
C GLY A 142 2.35 16.29 -15.90
N LYS A 143 1.97 15.91 -17.10
CA LYS A 143 2.68 14.95 -17.94
C LYS A 143 4.07 15.49 -18.30
N ARG A 144 5.11 14.66 -18.16
CA ARG A 144 6.48 15.04 -18.54
C ARG A 144 6.57 15.35 -20.04
N ALA A 145 7.19 16.49 -20.39
CA ALA A 145 7.57 16.81 -21.75
C ALA A 145 8.97 16.29 -22.06
N PHE A 146 9.18 15.79 -23.26
CA PHE A 146 10.48 15.35 -23.79
C PHE A 146 10.87 16.35 -24.87
N LYS A 147 11.81 17.24 -24.57
CA LYS A 147 12.14 18.40 -25.42
C LYS A 147 13.32 18.13 -26.33
N THR A 148 14.35 17.44 -25.86
CA THR A 148 15.56 17.17 -26.62
C THR A 148 15.45 15.90 -27.46
N ALA A 149 16.28 15.78 -28.49
CA ALA A 149 16.39 14.57 -29.31
C ALA A 149 16.77 13.35 -28.44
N GLN A 150 17.72 13.53 -27.51
CA GLN A 150 18.15 12.48 -26.59
C GLN A 150 17.02 12.01 -25.67
N GLU A 151 16.24 12.94 -25.11
CA GLU A 151 15.09 12.56 -24.27
C GLU A 151 14.04 11.78 -25.06
N LYS A 152 13.78 12.18 -26.31
CA LYS A 152 12.85 11.48 -27.19
C LYS A 152 13.37 10.09 -27.55
N GLN A 153 14.67 9.95 -27.82
CA GLN A 153 15.29 8.67 -28.10
C GLN A 153 15.19 7.74 -26.88
N THR A 154 15.61 8.17 -25.69
CA THR A 154 15.50 7.39 -24.45
C THR A 154 14.05 6.97 -24.18
N ARG A 155 13.08 7.82 -24.45
CA ARG A 155 11.66 7.48 -24.35
C ARG A 155 11.28 6.37 -25.32
N ASN A 156 11.75 6.42 -26.57
CA ASN A 156 11.44 5.40 -27.56
C ASN A 156 12.09 4.05 -27.21
N GLU A 157 13.33 4.09 -26.71
CA GLU A 157 14.05 2.90 -26.22
C GLU A 157 13.38 2.26 -25.00
N SER A 158 12.62 3.05 -24.24
CA SER A 158 11.82 2.59 -23.09
C SER A 158 10.39 2.15 -23.48
N ALA A 159 10.08 2.08 -24.75
CA ALA A 159 8.76 1.65 -25.20
C ALA A 159 8.57 0.15 -24.93
N MET A 160 7.41 -0.19 -24.40
CA MET A 160 7.04 -1.58 -24.16
C MET A 160 6.47 -2.22 -25.41
N PHE A 161 6.64 -3.54 -25.54
CA PHE A 161 5.93 -4.33 -26.53
C PHE A 161 4.43 -4.37 -26.23
N TRP A 162 3.63 -4.52 -27.28
CA TRP A 162 2.17 -4.55 -27.15
C TRP A 162 1.66 -5.65 -26.22
N GLU A 163 2.28 -6.82 -26.29
CA GLU A 163 1.97 -8.00 -25.47
C GLU A 163 2.26 -7.74 -23.98
N GLU A 164 3.41 -7.14 -23.68
CA GLU A 164 3.77 -6.74 -22.31
C GLU A 164 2.81 -5.69 -21.77
N ARG A 165 2.54 -4.66 -22.55
CA ARG A 165 1.60 -3.60 -22.18
C ARG A 165 0.23 -4.17 -21.86
N ASN A 166 -0.33 -5.05 -22.68
CA ASN A 166 -1.64 -5.64 -22.44
C ASN A 166 -1.69 -6.52 -21.20
N ARG A 167 -0.60 -7.17 -20.85
CA ARG A 167 -0.48 -8.01 -19.65
C ARG A 167 -0.27 -7.18 -18.38
N TRP A 168 0.56 -6.14 -18.43
CA TRP A 168 1.00 -5.42 -17.23
C TRP A 168 0.11 -4.22 -16.88
N PHE A 169 -0.59 -3.66 -17.84
CA PHE A 169 -1.46 -2.52 -17.63
C PHE A 169 -2.93 -2.89 -17.36
N SER A 170 -3.17 -4.12 -16.92
CA SER A 170 -4.44 -4.49 -16.29
C SER A 170 -4.53 -3.83 -14.90
N ASP A 171 -5.72 -3.42 -14.52
CA ASP A 171 -6.03 -2.94 -13.17
C ASP A 171 -6.17 -4.05 -12.14
N THR A 172 -6.01 -5.30 -12.57
CA THR A 172 -6.06 -6.48 -11.69
C THR A 172 -4.87 -7.37 -11.96
N TRP A 173 -4.04 -7.57 -10.92
CA TRP A 173 -2.90 -8.47 -10.97
C TRP A 173 -3.12 -9.67 -10.07
N ILE A 174 -2.89 -10.87 -10.61
CA ILE A 174 -2.90 -12.12 -9.84
C ILE A 174 -1.45 -12.57 -9.70
N LEU A 175 -0.81 -12.20 -8.59
CA LEU A 175 0.57 -12.53 -8.29
C LEU A 175 0.67 -13.23 -6.95
N LYS A 176 1.55 -14.23 -6.87
CA LYS A 176 1.88 -14.86 -5.58
C LYS A 176 2.63 -13.87 -4.70
N GLY A 177 2.24 -13.79 -3.42
CA GLY A 177 3.01 -13.07 -2.41
C GLY A 177 4.40 -13.70 -2.23
N ALA A 178 5.35 -12.91 -1.71
CA ALA A 178 6.66 -13.45 -1.34
C ALA A 178 6.48 -14.51 -0.24
N ARG A 179 7.11 -15.69 -0.40
CA ARG A 179 7.22 -16.66 0.70
C ARG A 179 8.15 -16.09 1.76
N GLN A 180 7.63 -15.87 2.94
CA GLN A 180 8.43 -15.55 4.10
C GLN A 180 8.91 -16.88 4.71
N ALA A 181 10.15 -17.25 4.45
CA ALA A 181 10.81 -18.28 5.22
C ALA A 181 11.23 -17.65 6.56
N ILE A 182 10.38 -17.77 7.57
CA ILE A 182 10.72 -17.39 8.94
C ILE A 182 11.69 -18.45 9.48
N ASN A 183 12.96 -18.29 9.16
CA ASN A 183 14.00 -18.97 9.91
C ASN A 183 14.08 -18.26 11.27
N LYS A 184 13.68 -18.92 12.35
CA LYS A 184 13.74 -18.42 13.75
C LYS A 184 15.13 -17.92 14.19
N LYS A 185 16.16 -18.07 13.36
CA LYS A 185 17.54 -17.59 13.57
C LYS A 185 17.89 -16.31 12.79
N ASP A 186 17.03 -15.81 11.90
CA ASP A 186 17.34 -14.61 11.16
C ASP A 186 16.81 -13.40 11.94
N ILE A 187 17.74 -12.68 12.58
CA ILE A 187 17.50 -11.48 13.40
C ILE A 187 16.95 -10.31 12.55
N ARG A 188 16.95 -10.46 11.23
CA ARG A 188 16.34 -9.50 10.29
C ARG A 188 14.87 -9.85 10.11
N ASP A 189 14.04 -9.29 10.95
CA ASP A 189 12.58 -9.38 10.95
C ASP A 189 12.04 -8.70 9.67
N ARG A 190 12.18 -9.38 8.52
CA ARG A 190 11.64 -8.94 7.22
C ARG A 190 10.20 -9.41 7.07
N ASN A 191 9.38 -8.99 8.02
CA ASN A 191 7.95 -9.25 7.94
C ASN A 191 7.35 -8.41 6.81
N ALA A 192 6.50 -9.04 5.99
CA ALA A 192 5.67 -8.39 4.94
C ALA A 192 6.39 -7.78 3.73
N ALA A 193 7.48 -8.43 3.23
CA ALA A 193 8.04 -8.05 1.93
C ALA A 193 7.08 -8.37 0.78
N PHE A 194 6.91 -7.43 -0.16
CA PHE A 194 6.23 -7.72 -1.43
C PHE A 194 7.16 -8.48 -2.40
N THR A 195 6.56 -9.17 -3.38
CA THR A 195 7.31 -9.88 -4.41
C THR A 195 8.13 -8.93 -5.28
N VAL A 196 9.32 -9.36 -5.72
CA VAL A 196 10.17 -8.59 -6.65
C VAL A 196 9.49 -8.30 -7.99
N GLU A 197 8.50 -9.09 -8.36
CA GLU A 197 7.73 -8.89 -9.59
C GLU A 197 6.90 -7.61 -9.56
N LEU A 198 6.48 -7.14 -8.37
CA LEU A 198 5.69 -5.92 -8.23
C LEU A 198 6.47 -4.67 -8.68
N PRO A 199 7.69 -4.38 -8.18
CA PRO A 199 8.45 -3.22 -8.65
C PRO A 199 9.06 -3.41 -10.04
N PHE A 200 9.09 -4.65 -10.55
CA PHE A 200 9.59 -4.95 -11.90
C PHE A 200 8.58 -4.56 -12.99
N ARG A 201 7.30 -4.63 -12.71
CA ARG A 201 6.22 -4.24 -13.64
C ARG A 201 5.92 -2.76 -13.57
#